data_bd4f9d2bf7e64f75130f34880208fcab
#
_entry.id   bd4f9d2bf7e64f75130f34880208fcab
#
_cell.length_a   1.000
_cell.length_b   1.000
_cell.length_c   1.000
_cell.angle_alpha   90.00
_cell.angle_beta   90.00
_cell.angle_gamma   90.00
#
_symmetry.space_group_name_H-M   'P 1'
#
loop_
_entity.id
_entity.type
_entity.pdbx_description
1 polymer ?
#
loop_
_entity_poly.entity_id
_entity_poly.type
_entity_poly.pdbx_seq_one_letter_code
_entity_poly.pdbx_strand_id
1 'polypeptide(L)'
;PPATSSAASDVYKRQDVKNPMVIMLHGGGQTRHSWKGSASKIANLGFHVIAYDLRGHGESFWDENGDYTFNSHKDDLIEIIKQNNKKANLVGASLGGMVSLSLAGHEKDKNFCSSLTMVDIGIRPNDKGSERIINFMRSGINGFSSVEEAADAVSAYLPNRKRPKDVSGLEKNLRLGEDKRYYWHWDPLFLADKGGNIKEREEREERFRQLEFAAQNVTVPSLLVQGALSDILTDQEKELFMMTIPHSKFAKIDDATHMVVGDKNDIFAEAIVKFLLENVSK
;
A
#
# COMPACT_ATOMS: atom_id res chain seq x y z
N PRO A 1 10.91 24.90 -8.05
CA PRO A 1 9.62 24.79 -7.40
C PRO A 1 9.32 23.29 -7.24
N PRO A 2 8.88 22.82 -6.06
CA PRO A 2 8.46 21.44 -5.98
C PRO A 2 7.33 21.28 -7.00
N ALA A 3 7.45 20.29 -7.86
CA ALA A 3 6.35 19.88 -8.71
C ALA A 3 5.16 19.63 -7.77
N THR A 4 4.08 20.36 -7.97
CA THR A 4 2.83 20.11 -7.25
C THR A 4 2.43 18.67 -7.58
N SER A 5 2.66 17.75 -6.66
CA SER A 5 2.30 16.36 -6.85
C SER A 5 0.79 16.30 -6.96
N SER A 6 0.27 16.17 -8.17
CA SER A 6 -1.14 15.89 -8.39
C SER A 6 -1.35 14.41 -8.14
N ALA A 7 -1.47 14.01 -6.87
CA ALA A 7 -1.88 12.66 -6.53
C ALA A 7 -3.34 12.48 -7.00
N ALA A 8 -3.59 11.55 -7.91
CA ALA A 8 -4.94 11.19 -8.28
C ALA A 8 -5.63 10.52 -7.10
N SER A 9 -6.69 11.12 -6.61
CA SER A 9 -7.40 10.66 -5.41
C SER A 9 -8.90 10.55 -5.65
N ASP A 10 -9.50 9.52 -5.04
CA ASP A 10 -10.94 9.38 -4.92
C ASP A 10 -11.35 9.74 -3.48
N VAL A 11 -12.20 10.75 -3.35
CA VAL A 11 -12.92 11.02 -2.10
C VAL A 11 -14.25 10.26 -2.15
N TYR A 12 -14.42 9.28 -1.27
CA TYR A 12 -15.56 8.36 -1.31
C TYR A 12 -16.86 9.00 -0.79
N LYS A 13 -17.75 9.38 -1.72
CA LYS A 13 -19.11 9.91 -1.51
C LYS A 13 -19.19 11.21 -0.70
N ARG A 14 -20.36 11.85 -0.66
CA ARG A 14 -20.71 13.09 0.05
C ARG A 14 -20.40 12.99 1.55
N GLN A 15 -19.13 13.05 1.91
CA GLN A 15 -18.68 12.95 3.29
C GLN A 15 -18.53 14.36 3.86
N ASP A 16 -18.93 14.51 5.11
CA ASP A 16 -18.60 15.74 5.83
C ASP A 16 -17.08 15.74 6.10
N VAL A 17 -16.40 16.73 5.54
CA VAL A 17 -14.96 16.95 5.78
C VAL A 17 -14.64 17.20 7.27
N LYS A 18 -15.66 17.43 8.12
CA LYS A 18 -15.49 17.51 9.57
C LYS A 18 -15.29 16.16 10.24
N ASN A 19 -15.69 15.08 9.60
CA ASN A 19 -15.57 13.73 10.15
C ASN A 19 -14.09 13.30 10.29
N PRO A 20 -13.78 12.34 11.17
CA PRO A 20 -12.45 11.79 11.29
C PRO A 20 -11.94 11.26 9.94
N MET A 21 -10.72 11.68 9.56
CA MET A 21 -10.14 11.34 8.25
C MET A 21 -9.46 9.99 8.29
N VAL A 22 -9.70 9.18 7.26
CA VAL A 22 -9.00 7.93 6.97
C VAL A 22 -8.34 8.07 5.61
N ILE A 23 -7.02 7.84 5.52
CA ILE A 23 -6.29 7.80 4.26
C ILE A 23 -5.85 6.37 4.01
N MET A 24 -6.17 5.86 2.81
CA MET A 24 -5.91 4.48 2.41
C MET A 24 -4.85 4.44 1.31
N LEU A 25 -3.73 3.76 1.60
CA LEU A 25 -2.57 3.62 0.74
C LEU A 25 -2.48 2.19 0.22
N HIS A 26 -2.42 2.04 -1.10
CA HIS A 26 -2.35 0.73 -1.75
C HIS A 26 -0.94 0.11 -1.71
N GLY A 27 -0.82 -1.16 -2.06
CA GLY A 27 0.45 -1.88 -2.20
C GLY A 27 1.16 -1.59 -3.51
N GLY A 28 2.45 -1.90 -3.58
CA GLY A 28 3.22 -1.80 -4.82
C GLY A 28 2.55 -2.59 -5.95
N GLY A 29 2.42 -1.98 -7.13
CA GLY A 29 1.74 -2.56 -8.28
C GLY A 29 0.21 -2.52 -8.23
N GLN A 30 -0.39 -2.00 -7.18
CA GLN A 30 -1.82 -1.74 -7.10
C GLN A 30 -2.15 -0.29 -7.49
N THR A 31 -3.42 0.06 -7.41
CA THR A 31 -3.96 1.41 -7.54
C THR A 31 -4.96 1.68 -6.41
N ARG A 32 -5.40 2.93 -6.24
CA ARG A 32 -6.45 3.31 -5.27
C ARG A 32 -7.72 2.47 -5.36
N HIS A 33 -7.99 1.90 -6.54
CA HIS A 33 -9.17 1.05 -6.77
C HIS A 33 -9.17 -0.25 -5.96
N SER A 34 -8.01 -0.71 -5.46
CA SER A 34 -7.92 -1.88 -4.59
C SER A 34 -8.68 -1.69 -3.26
N TRP A 35 -8.91 -0.44 -2.85
CA TRP A 35 -9.61 -0.07 -1.62
C TRP A 35 -11.09 0.26 -1.80
N LYS A 36 -11.65 0.15 -3.03
CA LYS A 36 -12.99 0.69 -3.36
C LYS A 36 -14.09 0.21 -2.41
N GLY A 37 -14.15 -1.06 -2.09
CA GLY A 37 -15.18 -1.63 -1.21
C GLY A 37 -14.97 -1.24 0.24
N SER A 38 -13.73 -1.36 0.74
CA SER A 38 -13.35 -0.97 2.10
C SER A 38 -13.58 0.50 2.35
N ALA A 39 -13.15 1.36 1.43
CA ALA A 39 -13.33 2.80 1.52
C ALA A 39 -14.82 3.19 1.56
N SER A 40 -15.66 2.56 0.71
CA SER A 40 -17.10 2.78 0.73
C SER A 40 -17.74 2.34 2.05
N LYS A 41 -17.31 1.20 2.60
CA LYS A 41 -17.81 0.68 3.89
C LYS A 41 -17.46 1.63 5.03
N ILE A 42 -16.20 2.09 5.10
CA ILE A 42 -15.72 3.01 6.14
C ILE A 42 -16.42 4.39 6.02
N ALA A 43 -16.60 4.90 4.80
CA ALA A 43 -17.31 6.15 4.54
C ALA A 43 -18.77 6.11 5.00
N ASN A 44 -19.47 4.99 4.78
CA ASN A 44 -20.84 4.81 5.23
C ASN A 44 -20.99 4.77 6.77
N LEU A 45 -19.87 4.53 7.48
CA LEU A 45 -19.81 4.60 8.95
C LEU A 45 -19.53 6.01 9.47
N GLY A 46 -19.44 7.00 8.60
CA GLY A 46 -19.28 8.41 8.96
C GLY A 46 -17.82 8.86 9.07
N PHE A 47 -16.90 8.25 8.35
CA PHE A 47 -15.53 8.74 8.21
C PHE A 47 -15.35 9.52 6.91
N HIS A 48 -14.45 10.49 6.91
CA HIS A 48 -13.95 11.12 5.68
C HIS A 48 -12.81 10.26 5.10
N VAL A 49 -13.07 9.55 4.01
CA VAL A 49 -12.14 8.56 3.44
C VAL A 49 -11.52 9.07 2.15
N ILE A 50 -10.22 9.03 2.06
CA ILE A 50 -9.43 9.34 0.87
C ILE A 50 -8.60 8.10 0.52
N ALA A 51 -8.75 7.59 -0.70
CA ALA A 51 -7.82 6.64 -1.29
C ALA A 51 -7.13 7.31 -2.49
N TYR A 52 -5.82 7.20 -2.60
CA TYR A 52 -5.07 7.85 -3.68
C TYR A 52 -4.07 6.88 -4.30
N ASP A 53 -3.69 7.15 -5.54
CA ASP A 53 -2.61 6.43 -6.19
C ASP A 53 -1.28 6.96 -5.68
N LEU A 54 -0.43 6.08 -5.17
CA LEU A 54 0.94 6.44 -4.78
C LEU A 54 1.71 6.94 -6.02
N ARG A 55 2.69 7.85 -5.83
CA ARG A 55 3.58 8.26 -6.92
C ARG A 55 4.11 7.06 -7.68
N GLY A 56 4.27 7.17 -8.98
CA GLY A 56 4.67 6.09 -9.86
C GLY A 56 3.61 5.01 -10.10
N HIS A 57 2.36 5.21 -9.64
CA HIS A 57 1.26 4.26 -9.83
C HIS A 57 -0.01 4.97 -10.33
N GLY A 58 -0.83 4.23 -11.05
CA GLY A 58 -2.13 4.67 -11.52
C GLY A 58 -2.07 5.99 -12.27
N GLU A 59 -2.96 6.91 -11.92
CA GLU A 59 -3.06 8.25 -12.55
C GLU A 59 -2.25 9.32 -11.80
N SER A 60 -1.49 8.93 -10.76
CA SER A 60 -0.61 9.85 -10.06
C SER A 60 0.67 10.11 -10.86
N PHE A 61 1.38 11.15 -10.45
CA PHE A 61 2.64 11.60 -11.00
C PHE A 61 3.69 10.47 -11.07
N TRP A 62 4.40 10.39 -12.18
CA TRP A 62 5.56 9.55 -12.41
C TRP A 62 6.81 10.43 -12.39
N ASP A 63 7.76 10.10 -11.52
CA ASP A 63 8.98 10.90 -11.34
C ASP A 63 9.99 10.61 -12.45
N GLU A 64 10.44 11.66 -13.15
CA GLU A 64 11.40 11.55 -14.27
C GLU A 64 12.75 10.94 -13.85
N ASN A 65 13.11 11.06 -12.57
CA ASN A 65 14.35 10.52 -12.01
C ASN A 65 14.14 9.20 -11.26
N GLY A 66 12.89 8.70 -11.20
CA GLY A 66 12.55 7.47 -10.47
C GLY A 66 12.62 7.61 -8.95
N ASP A 67 12.38 8.81 -8.39
CA ASP A 67 12.38 9.01 -6.94
C ASP A 67 11.11 8.42 -6.29
N TYR A 68 11.22 7.14 -5.96
CA TYR A 68 10.20 6.33 -5.29
C TYR A 68 10.65 5.89 -3.90
N THR A 69 11.40 6.75 -3.21
CA THR A 69 11.85 6.52 -1.84
C THR A 69 10.69 6.61 -0.83
N PHE A 70 10.84 6.00 0.35
CA PHE A 70 9.84 6.15 1.42
C PHE A 70 9.66 7.60 1.85
N ASN A 71 10.73 8.40 1.82
CA ASN A 71 10.65 9.82 2.16
C ASN A 71 9.79 10.58 1.14
N SER A 72 9.99 10.36 -0.15
CA SER A 72 9.22 11.03 -1.18
C SER A 72 7.74 10.63 -1.16
N HIS A 73 7.43 9.35 -0.95
CA HIS A 73 6.05 8.90 -0.71
C HIS A 73 5.45 9.52 0.57
N LYS A 74 6.24 9.61 1.65
CA LYS A 74 5.81 10.23 2.91
C LYS A 74 5.51 11.71 2.73
N ASP A 75 6.32 12.42 1.98
CA ASP A 75 6.14 13.86 1.72
C ASP A 75 4.84 14.11 0.93
N ASP A 76 4.51 13.27 -0.06
CA ASP A 76 3.21 13.31 -0.75
C ASP A 76 2.04 13.09 0.22
N LEU A 77 2.16 12.09 1.11
CA LEU A 77 1.14 11.79 2.11
C LEU A 77 0.94 12.98 3.07
N ILE A 78 2.02 13.61 3.52
CA ILE A 78 1.97 14.81 4.36
C ILE A 78 1.25 15.94 3.65
N GLU A 79 1.50 16.13 2.36
CA GLU A 79 0.84 17.18 1.59
C GLU A 79 -0.67 16.96 1.49
N ILE A 80 -1.10 15.72 1.23
CA ILE A 80 -2.54 15.36 1.24
C ILE A 80 -3.16 15.63 2.62
N ILE A 81 -2.46 15.30 3.71
CA ILE A 81 -2.95 15.54 5.08
C ILE A 81 -3.07 17.05 5.35
N LYS A 82 -2.08 17.85 4.95
CA LYS A 82 -2.10 19.30 5.13
C LYS A 82 -3.24 19.98 4.38
N GLN A 83 -3.51 19.56 3.13
CA GLN A 83 -4.64 20.08 2.35
C GLN A 83 -5.99 19.86 3.03
N ASN A 84 -6.11 18.83 3.84
CA ASN A 84 -7.32 18.53 4.62
C ASN A 84 -7.31 19.14 6.03
N ASN A 85 -6.20 19.73 6.46
CA ASN A 85 -6.01 20.41 7.75
C ASN A 85 -6.41 19.56 8.97
N LYS A 86 -6.13 18.25 8.94
CA LYS A 86 -6.49 17.26 9.97
C LYS A 86 -5.44 16.16 10.08
N LYS A 87 -5.36 15.55 11.28
CA LYS A 87 -4.64 14.28 11.42
C LYS A 87 -5.39 13.16 10.70
N ALA A 88 -4.66 12.18 10.20
CA ALA A 88 -5.20 11.05 9.48
C ALA A 88 -5.10 9.74 10.27
N ASN A 89 -6.12 8.90 10.16
CA ASN A 89 -6.02 7.47 10.45
C ASN A 89 -5.47 6.81 9.20
N LEU A 90 -4.25 6.28 9.28
CA LEU A 90 -3.56 5.72 8.13
C LEU A 90 -3.87 4.23 8.01
N VAL A 91 -4.27 3.79 6.82
CA VAL A 91 -4.50 2.39 6.46
C VAL A 91 -3.66 2.08 5.24
N GLY A 92 -2.58 1.33 5.41
CA GLY A 92 -1.65 1.03 4.33
C GLY A 92 -1.45 -0.47 4.12
N ALA A 93 -1.56 -0.92 2.87
CA ALA A 93 -1.22 -2.28 2.47
C ALA A 93 0.20 -2.32 1.90
N SER A 94 1.00 -3.31 2.30
CA SER A 94 2.34 -3.54 1.74
C SER A 94 3.17 -2.24 1.66
N LEU A 95 3.52 -1.75 0.47
CA LEU A 95 4.22 -0.46 0.29
C LEU A 95 3.52 0.68 1.04
N GLY A 96 2.20 0.80 0.91
CA GLY A 96 1.43 1.83 1.62
C GLY A 96 1.52 1.70 3.15
N GLY A 97 1.66 0.49 3.67
CA GLY A 97 1.91 0.24 5.09
C GLY A 97 3.28 0.76 5.54
N MET A 98 4.32 0.49 4.77
CA MET A 98 5.69 0.99 5.06
C MET A 98 5.76 2.51 5.00
N VAL A 99 5.09 3.15 4.03
CA VAL A 99 4.97 4.61 3.94
C VAL A 99 4.24 5.18 5.17
N SER A 100 3.13 4.55 5.57
CA SER A 100 2.37 4.94 6.76
C SER A 100 3.18 4.82 8.04
N LEU A 101 3.94 3.72 8.19
CA LEU A 101 4.85 3.50 9.32
C LEU A 101 5.96 4.56 9.37
N SER A 102 6.56 4.87 8.21
CA SER A 102 7.59 5.90 8.10
C SER A 102 7.09 7.26 8.59
N LEU A 103 5.83 7.63 8.31
CA LEU A 103 5.22 8.86 8.82
C LEU A 103 4.90 8.76 10.31
N ALA A 104 4.23 7.68 10.74
CA ALA A 104 3.72 7.53 12.10
C ALA A 104 4.85 7.53 13.17
N GLY A 105 6.05 7.06 12.79
CA GLY A 105 7.20 7.01 13.69
C GLY A 105 8.26 8.09 13.46
N HIS A 106 8.09 8.97 12.45
CA HIS A 106 9.05 10.03 12.21
C HIS A 106 8.82 11.20 13.18
N GLU A 107 9.86 11.59 13.93
CA GLU A 107 9.74 12.53 15.06
C GLU A 107 9.07 13.87 14.70
N LYS A 108 9.34 14.41 13.51
CA LYS A 108 8.77 15.66 13.05
C LYS A 108 7.35 15.53 12.48
N ASP A 109 6.99 14.33 11.99
CA ASP A 109 5.79 14.10 11.17
C ASP A 109 4.71 13.28 11.88
N LYS A 110 5.06 12.55 12.95
CA LYS A 110 4.12 11.67 13.69
C LYS A 110 2.83 12.37 14.15
N ASN A 111 2.88 13.69 14.32
CA ASN A 111 1.70 14.47 14.67
C ASN A 111 0.63 14.54 13.58
N PHE A 112 0.94 14.17 12.34
CA PHE A 112 -0.04 14.03 11.27
C PHE A 112 -0.83 12.72 11.33
N CYS A 113 -0.38 11.74 12.13
CA CYS A 113 -1.01 10.44 12.30
C CYS A 113 -1.88 10.40 13.57
N SER A 114 -3.09 9.84 13.48
CA SER A 114 -3.98 9.56 14.60
C SER A 114 -4.01 8.08 14.97
N SER A 115 -3.94 7.20 13.99
CA SER A 115 -3.80 5.75 14.16
C SER A 115 -3.12 5.13 12.95
N LEU A 116 -2.48 3.98 13.15
CA LEU A 116 -1.77 3.23 12.12
C LEU A 116 -2.39 1.84 11.94
N THR A 117 -2.79 1.52 10.72
CA THR A 117 -3.15 0.15 10.34
C THR A 117 -2.22 -0.33 9.23
N MET A 118 -1.46 -1.38 9.51
CA MET A 118 -0.61 -2.04 8.53
C MET A 118 -1.27 -3.32 8.06
N VAL A 119 -1.51 -3.43 6.76
CA VAL A 119 -2.22 -4.56 6.15
C VAL A 119 -1.23 -5.40 5.39
N ASP A 120 -1.04 -6.60 5.90
CA ASP A 120 -0.23 -7.68 5.37
C ASP A 120 1.22 -7.29 5.05
N ILE A 121 1.80 -6.50 5.94
CA ILE A 121 3.19 -6.07 5.92
C ILE A 121 3.66 -5.77 7.34
N GLY A 122 4.85 -6.23 7.70
CA GLY A 122 5.54 -5.89 8.94
C GLY A 122 6.53 -4.74 8.77
N ILE A 123 7.42 -4.58 9.74
CA ILE A 123 8.50 -3.58 9.69
C ILE A 123 9.49 -3.95 8.59
N ARG A 124 9.82 -5.25 8.50
CA ARG A 124 10.55 -5.86 7.38
C ARG A 124 9.66 -6.88 6.70
N PRO A 125 9.55 -6.88 5.38
CA PRO A 125 8.90 -7.97 4.67
C PRO A 125 9.83 -9.19 4.60
N ASN A 126 9.25 -10.37 4.46
CA ASN A 126 10.02 -11.58 4.21
C ASN A 126 10.77 -11.46 2.87
N ASP A 127 12.07 -11.79 2.87
CA ASP A 127 12.93 -11.61 1.68
C ASP A 127 12.47 -12.46 0.49
N LYS A 128 12.14 -13.74 0.72
CA LYS A 128 11.70 -14.65 -0.36
C LYS A 128 10.38 -14.21 -0.98
N GLY A 129 9.44 -13.80 -0.14
CA GLY A 129 8.17 -13.26 -0.60
C GLY A 129 8.37 -11.97 -1.40
N SER A 130 9.22 -11.06 -0.91
CA SER A 130 9.55 -9.81 -1.60
C SER A 130 10.19 -10.06 -2.97
N GLU A 131 11.14 -10.99 -3.07
CA GLU A 131 11.78 -11.36 -4.34
C GLU A 131 10.76 -11.93 -5.33
N ARG A 132 9.82 -12.77 -4.86
CA ARG A 132 8.76 -13.32 -5.69
C ARG A 132 7.87 -12.22 -6.28
N ILE A 133 7.49 -11.22 -5.48
CA ILE A 133 6.70 -10.07 -5.96
C ILE A 133 7.47 -9.25 -6.99
N ILE A 134 8.73 -8.92 -6.71
CA ILE A 134 9.57 -8.15 -7.63
C ILE A 134 9.73 -8.87 -8.96
N ASN A 135 9.95 -10.18 -8.95
CA ASN A 135 10.07 -11.00 -10.15
C ASN A 135 8.75 -11.02 -10.95
N PHE A 136 7.62 -11.14 -10.27
CA PHE A 136 6.30 -11.02 -10.90
C PHE A 136 6.10 -9.65 -11.55
N MET A 137 6.40 -8.56 -10.86
CA MET A 137 6.26 -7.22 -11.40
C MET A 137 7.17 -7.00 -12.63
N ARG A 138 8.39 -7.53 -12.59
CA ARG A 138 9.34 -7.48 -13.73
C ARG A 138 8.87 -8.27 -14.94
N SER A 139 8.12 -9.35 -14.77
CA SER A 139 7.66 -10.18 -15.88
C SER A 139 6.76 -9.43 -16.86
N GLY A 140 6.11 -8.34 -16.43
CA GLY A 140 5.25 -7.51 -17.27
C GLY A 140 5.93 -6.27 -17.88
N ILE A 141 7.26 -6.10 -17.71
CA ILE A 141 7.95 -4.85 -18.12
C ILE A 141 7.94 -4.63 -19.64
N ASN A 142 7.87 -5.70 -20.43
CA ASN A 142 7.81 -5.65 -21.90
C ASN A 142 6.37 -5.56 -22.42
N GLY A 143 5.39 -5.40 -21.54
CA GLY A 143 3.98 -5.35 -21.85
C GLY A 143 3.38 -6.69 -22.28
N PHE A 144 2.07 -6.72 -22.39
CA PHE A 144 1.24 -7.86 -22.77
C PHE A 144 0.53 -7.57 -24.10
N SER A 145 0.25 -8.59 -24.88
CA SER A 145 -0.49 -8.45 -26.13
C SER A 145 -2.00 -8.26 -25.90
N SER A 146 -2.50 -8.67 -24.72
CA SER A 146 -3.91 -8.55 -24.33
C SER A 146 -4.08 -8.50 -22.80
N VAL A 147 -5.28 -8.15 -22.35
CA VAL A 147 -5.69 -8.19 -20.95
C VAL A 147 -5.69 -9.63 -20.43
N GLU A 148 -6.02 -10.60 -21.29
CA GLU A 148 -6.00 -12.03 -20.99
C GLU A 148 -4.58 -12.50 -20.69
N GLU A 149 -3.57 -12.08 -21.47
CA GLU A 149 -2.16 -12.42 -21.21
C GLU A 149 -1.69 -11.85 -19.87
N ALA A 150 -2.07 -10.63 -19.53
CA ALA A 150 -1.80 -10.06 -18.22
C ALA A 150 -2.47 -10.86 -17.08
N ALA A 151 -3.71 -11.30 -17.30
CA ALA A 151 -4.43 -12.13 -16.34
C ALA A 151 -3.79 -13.53 -16.17
N ASP A 152 -3.21 -14.09 -17.24
CA ASP A 152 -2.46 -15.34 -17.18
C ASP A 152 -1.17 -15.17 -16.36
N ALA A 153 -0.47 -14.04 -16.50
CA ALA A 153 0.70 -13.73 -15.67
C ALA A 153 0.33 -13.63 -14.17
N VAL A 154 -0.79 -12.98 -13.84
CA VAL A 154 -1.31 -12.94 -12.45
C VAL A 154 -1.63 -14.35 -11.96
N SER A 155 -2.25 -15.20 -12.78
CA SER A 155 -2.62 -16.56 -12.42
C SER A 155 -1.39 -17.45 -12.21
N ALA A 156 -0.35 -17.28 -13.01
CA ALA A 156 0.92 -18.00 -12.84
C ALA A 156 1.62 -17.61 -11.52
N TYR A 157 1.52 -16.34 -11.12
CA TYR A 157 2.02 -15.86 -9.84
C TYR A 157 1.21 -16.41 -8.63
N LEU A 158 -0.11 -16.62 -8.79
CA LEU A 158 -1.03 -17.12 -7.76
C LEU A 158 -1.63 -18.49 -8.17
N PRO A 159 -0.84 -19.58 -8.23
CA PRO A 159 -1.27 -20.85 -8.79
C PRO A 159 -2.43 -21.51 -8.02
N ASN A 160 -2.57 -21.20 -6.74
CA ASN A 160 -3.64 -21.73 -5.88
C ASN A 160 -4.94 -20.94 -5.98
N ARG A 161 -4.95 -19.84 -6.75
CA ARG A 161 -6.12 -18.98 -6.93
C ARG A 161 -6.79 -19.29 -8.28
N LYS A 162 -8.10 -19.54 -8.23
CA LYS A 162 -8.86 -19.72 -9.46
C LYS A 162 -8.85 -18.45 -10.31
N ARG A 163 -8.38 -18.56 -11.56
CA ARG A 163 -8.42 -17.46 -12.54
C ARG A 163 -9.86 -17.01 -12.77
N PRO A 164 -10.19 -15.72 -12.65
CA PRO A 164 -11.53 -15.22 -13.00
C PRO A 164 -11.85 -15.48 -14.47
N LYS A 165 -13.12 -15.81 -14.77
CA LYS A 165 -13.59 -15.93 -16.16
C LYS A 165 -13.67 -14.57 -16.84
N ASP A 166 -14.11 -13.52 -16.11
CA ASP A 166 -14.12 -12.14 -16.56
C ASP A 166 -12.88 -11.43 -16.00
N VAL A 167 -12.01 -11.00 -16.91
CA VAL A 167 -10.75 -10.30 -16.59
C VAL A 167 -10.82 -8.80 -16.86
N SER A 168 -11.97 -8.27 -17.31
CA SER A 168 -12.16 -6.83 -17.60
C SER A 168 -11.81 -5.93 -16.41
N GLY A 169 -12.00 -6.43 -15.18
CA GLY A 169 -11.61 -5.73 -13.98
C GLY A 169 -10.11 -5.44 -13.86
N LEU A 170 -9.25 -6.11 -14.64
CA LEU A 170 -7.80 -5.89 -14.65
C LEU A 170 -7.40 -4.67 -15.51
N GLU A 171 -8.23 -4.24 -16.47
CA GLU A 171 -7.95 -3.11 -17.37
C GLU A 171 -7.54 -1.83 -16.62
N LYS A 172 -8.16 -1.55 -15.48
CA LYS A 172 -7.83 -0.37 -14.66
C LYS A 172 -6.45 -0.43 -13.97
N ASN A 173 -5.80 -1.58 -14.03
CA ASN A 173 -4.42 -1.76 -13.57
C ASN A 173 -3.43 -1.82 -14.74
N LEU A 174 -3.93 -1.60 -15.96
CA LEU A 174 -3.17 -1.61 -17.20
C LEU A 174 -3.31 -0.26 -17.92
N ARG A 175 -2.30 0.08 -18.70
CA ARG A 175 -2.33 1.17 -19.67
C ARG A 175 -2.00 0.63 -21.05
N LEU A 176 -2.70 1.10 -22.06
CA LEU A 176 -2.41 0.77 -23.46
C LEU A 176 -1.27 1.67 -23.95
N GLY A 177 -0.18 1.07 -24.41
CA GLY A 177 0.95 1.76 -25.03
C GLY A 177 0.68 2.15 -26.47
N GLU A 178 1.50 3.04 -27.04
CA GLU A 178 1.45 3.43 -28.45
C GLU A 178 1.72 2.26 -29.40
N ASP A 179 2.49 1.27 -28.94
CA ASP A 179 2.76 0.00 -29.61
C ASP A 179 1.61 -1.01 -29.55
N LYS A 180 0.46 -0.60 -28.99
CA LYS A 180 -0.75 -1.41 -28.80
C LYS A 180 -0.56 -2.60 -27.82
N ARG A 181 0.45 -2.53 -26.98
CA ARG A 181 0.63 -3.48 -25.88
C ARG A 181 0.08 -2.92 -24.59
N TYR A 182 -0.34 -3.81 -23.69
CA TYR A 182 -0.82 -3.46 -22.37
C TYR A 182 0.32 -3.52 -21.37
N TYR A 183 0.55 -2.44 -20.64
CA TYR A 183 1.55 -2.34 -19.60
C TYR A 183 0.89 -2.20 -18.25
N TRP A 184 1.54 -2.67 -17.20
CA TRP A 184 1.09 -2.36 -15.86
C TRP A 184 1.01 -0.84 -15.64
N HIS A 185 0.07 -0.42 -14.79
CA HIS A 185 -0.17 0.99 -14.51
C HIS A 185 0.74 1.51 -13.38
N TRP A 186 2.02 1.17 -13.46
CA TRP A 186 3.09 1.76 -12.64
C TRP A 186 4.32 2.04 -13.49
N ASP A 187 5.16 2.96 -12.98
CA ASP A 187 6.40 3.34 -13.66
C ASP A 187 7.42 2.20 -13.59
N PRO A 188 8.02 1.77 -14.70
CA PRO A 188 9.12 0.81 -14.69
C PRO A 188 10.30 1.24 -13.82
N LEU A 189 10.58 2.53 -13.68
CA LEU A 189 11.62 3.07 -12.80
C LEU A 189 11.37 2.74 -11.31
N PHE A 190 10.12 2.46 -10.91
CA PHE A 190 9.82 1.96 -9.57
C PHE A 190 10.57 0.66 -9.23
N LEU A 191 10.96 -0.13 -10.25
CA LEU A 191 11.70 -1.38 -10.09
C LEU A 191 13.18 -1.26 -10.46
N ALA A 192 13.66 -0.10 -10.95
CA ALA A 192 15.00 0.06 -11.48
C ALA A 192 16.09 -0.24 -10.43
N ASP A 193 15.89 0.23 -9.20
CA ASP A 193 16.85 0.10 -8.08
C ASP A 193 16.63 -1.15 -7.22
N LYS A 194 15.82 -2.12 -7.70
CA LYS A 194 15.55 -3.36 -6.96
C LYS A 194 16.35 -4.56 -7.49
N GLY A 195 17.51 -4.26 -8.07
CA GLY A 195 18.48 -5.24 -8.53
C GLY A 195 19.20 -5.94 -7.38
N GLY A 196 20.26 -6.63 -7.68
CA GLY A 196 20.97 -7.46 -6.71
C GLY A 196 22.42 -7.03 -6.46
N ASN A 197 22.85 -5.85 -6.91
CA ASN A 197 24.21 -5.39 -6.68
C ASN A 197 24.43 -4.95 -5.20
N ILE A 198 25.68 -4.82 -4.79
CA ILE A 198 26.06 -4.54 -3.39
C ILE A 198 25.46 -3.21 -2.92
N LYS A 199 25.55 -2.15 -3.73
CA LYS A 199 25.02 -0.82 -3.39
C LYS A 199 23.51 -0.84 -3.14
N GLU A 200 22.76 -1.50 -4.01
CA GLU A 200 21.30 -1.62 -3.86
C GLU A 200 20.90 -2.41 -2.60
N ARG A 201 21.69 -3.42 -2.23
CA ARG A 201 21.48 -4.16 -0.97
C ARG A 201 21.72 -3.27 0.24
N GLU A 202 22.78 -2.48 0.24
CA GLU A 202 23.11 -1.54 1.30
C GLU A 202 22.04 -0.47 1.45
N GLU A 203 21.54 0.11 0.36
CA GLU A 203 20.46 1.08 0.34
C GLU A 203 19.14 0.47 0.84
N ARG A 204 18.86 -0.78 0.47
CA ARG A 204 17.70 -1.52 0.97
C ARG A 204 17.79 -1.74 2.49
N GLU A 205 18.94 -2.18 2.99
CA GLU A 205 19.17 -2.36 4.41
C GLU A 205 19.06 -1.04 5.18
N GLU A 206 19.54 0.05 4.63
CA GLU A 206 19.39 1.37 5.24
C GLU A 206 17.91 1.79 5.33
N ARG A 207 17.13 1.57 4.27
CA ARG A 207 15.68 1.81 4.29
C ARG A 207 14.97 1.01 5.39
N PHE A 208 15.35 -0.24 5.60
CA PHE A 208 14.77 -1.05 6.67
C PHE A 208 15.20 -0.60 8.05
N ARG A 209 16.46 -0.21 8.24
CA ARG A 209 16.90 0.41 9.51
C ARG A 209 16.10 1.66 9.85
N GLN A 210 15.79 2.49 8.86
CA GLN A 210 14.95 3.68 9.06
C GLN A 210 13.51 3.30 9.46
N LEU A 211 12.93 2.26 8.87
CA LEU A 211 11.61 1.76 9.27
C LEU A 211 11.61 1.14 10.67
N GLU A 212 12.65 0.41 11.04
CA GLU A 212 12.82 -0.13 12.40
C GLU A 212 12.90 1.00 13.44
N PHE A 213 13.69 2.02 13.13
CA PHE A 213 13.77 3.21 14.00
C PHE A 213 12.42 3.93 14.09
N ALA A 214 11.71 4.10 12.97
CA ALA A 214 10.38 4.66 12.98
C ALA A 214 9.41 3.82 13.82
N ALA A 215 9.43 2.50 13.68
CA ALA A 215 8.55 1.60 14.43
C ALA A 215 8.71 1.75 15.96
N GLN A 216 9.95 1.91 16.43
CA GLN A 216 10.26 2.13 17.86
C GLN A 216 9.66 3.44 18.41
N ASN A 217 9.37 4.40 17.54
CA ASN A 217 8.83 5.72 17.89
C ASN A 217 7.32 5.84 17.67
N VAL A 218 6.63 4.78 17.22
CA VAL A 218 5.17 4.78 17.06
C VAL A 218 4.50 4.80 18.43
N THR A 219 3.67 5.81 18.67
CA THR A 219 2.93 5.98 19.92
C THR A 219 1.41 5.98 19.75
N VAL A 220 0.94 6.06 18.49
CA VAL A 220 -0.49 6.06 18.18
C VAL A 220 -1.08 4.66 18.24
N PRO A 221 -2.41 4.50 18.47
CA PRO A 221 -3.08 3.21 18.35
C PRO A 221 -2.72 2.53 17.03
N SER A 222 -2.30 1.28 17.09
CA SER A 222 -1.80 0.56 15.92
C SER A 222 -2.46 -0.80 15.78
N LEU A 223 -2.69 -1.23 14.52
CA LEU A 223 -3.20 -2.53 14.15
C LEU A 223 -2.32 -3.16 13.09
N LEU A 224 -1.91 -4.41 13.31
CA LEU A 224 -1.35 -5.28 12.29
C LEU A 224 -2.40 -6.26 11.81
N VAL A 225 -2.66 -6.32 10.50
CA VAL A 225 -3.56 -7.30 9.88
C VAL A 225 -2.75 -8.25 9.01
N GLN A 226 -2.86 -9.55 9.24
CA GLN A 226 -2.14 -10.59 8.50
C GLN A 226 -3.11 -11.44 7.69
N GLY A 227 -2.79 -11.68 6.43
CA GLY A 227 -3.38 -12.79 5.67
C GLY A 227 -2.80 -14.12 6.13
N ALA A 228 -3.64 -15.11 6.44
CA ALA A 228 -3.17 -16.39 6.96
C ALA A 228 -2.26 -17.18 5.99
N LEU A 229 -2.37 -16.87 4.69
CA LEU A 229 -1.60 -17.50 3.62
C LEU A 229 -0.53 -16.53 3.03
N SER A 230 -0.22 -15.46 3.75
CA SER A 230 0.80 -14.50 3.32
C SER A 230 2.20 -15.08 3.42
N ASP A 231 3.01 -14.84 2.40
CA ASP A 231 4.44 -15.15 2.36
C ASP A 231 5.33 -13.91 2.60
N ILE A 232 4.71 -12.75 2.78
CA ILE A 232 5.38 -11.46 3.06
C ILE A 232 5.39 -11.15 4.56
N LEU A 233 4.27 -11.40 5.22
CA LEU A 233 4.12 -11.24 6.66
C LEU A 233 3.94 -12.63 7.28
N THR A 234 5.04 -13.27 7.61
CA THR A 234 5.04 -14.55 8.32
C THR A 234 4.96 -14.34 9.83
N ASP A 235 4.93 -15.43 10.60
CA ASP A 235 4.91 -15.31 12.07
C ASP A 235 6.16 -14.62 12.62
N GLN A 236 7.31 -14.74 11.95
CA GLN A 236 8.55 -14.06 12.36
C GLN A 236 8.42 -12.54 12.22
N GLU A 237 7.96 -12.05 11.08
CA GLU A 237 7.77 -10.61 10.85
C GLU A 237 6.65 -10.04 11.76
N LYS A 238 5.60 -10.83 12.02
CA LYS A 238 4.55 -10.47 12.98
C LYS A 238 5.12 -10.32 14.39
N GLU A 239 5.91 -11.28 14.86
CA GLU A 239 6.52 -11.23 16.19
C GLU A 239 7.43 -10.02 16.36
N LEU A 240 8.28 -9.74 15.36
CA LEU A 240 9.11 -8.52 15.35
C LEU A 240 8.24 -7.26 15.49
N PHE A 241 7.15 -7.16 14.74
CA PHE A 241 6.23 -6.02 14.80
C PHE A 241 5.62 -5.86 16.19
N MET A 242 5.06 -6.95 16.75
CA MET A 242 4.40 -6.94 18.06
C MET A 242 5.38 -6.64 19.21
N MET A 243 6.62 -7.06 19.08
CA MET A 243 7.68 -6.74 20.08
C MET A 243 8.10 -5.27 19.98
N THR A 244 8.17 -4.72 18.77
CA THR A 244 8.63 -3.34 18.54
C THR A 244 7.54 -2.32 18.85
N ILE A 245 6.26 -2.63 18.59
CA ILE A 245 5.10 -1.79 18.87
C ILE A 245 4.16 -2.54 19.83
N PRO A 246 4.52 -2.67 21.12
CA PRO A 246 3.86 -3.60 22.06
C PRO A 246 2.40 -3.23 22.38
N HIS A 247 1.99 -2.00 22.12
CA HIS A 247 0.60 -1.54 22.29
C HIS A 247 -0.27 -1.81 21.08
N SER A 248 0.27 -2.39 20.01
CA SER A 248 -0.49 -2.70 18.80
C SER A 248 -1.46 -3.86 19.01
N LYS A 249 -2.57 -3.82 18.25
CA LYS A 249 -3.50 -4.95 18.11
C LYS A 249 -3.09 -5.80 16.91
N PHE A 250 -3.55 -7.05 16.90
CA PHE A 250 -3.32 -8.00 15.82
C PHE A 250 -4.62 -8.62 15.37
N ALA A 251 -4.78 -8.79 14.05
CA ALA A 251 -5.87 -9.55 13.44
C ALA A 251 -5.33 -10.46 12.34
N LYS A 252 -5.76 -11.72 12.31
CA LYS A 252 -5.45 -12.68 11.26
C LYS A 252 -6.70 -12.95 10.44
N ILE A 253 -6.57 -12.94 9.12
CA ILE A 253 -7.67 -13.15 8.19
C ILE A 253 -7.44 -14.48 7.49
N ASP A 254 -8.33 -15.43 7.74
CA ASP A 254 -8.29 -16.73 7.10
C ASP A 254 -8.49 -16.61 5.59
N ASP A 255 -7.90 -17.52 4.83
CA ASP A 255 -7.96 -17.63 3.37
C ASP A 255 -7.42 -16.40 2.60
N ALA A 256 -6.79 -15.42 3.29
CA ALA A 256 -6.15 -14.27 2.66
C ALA A 256 -4.67 -14.55 2.35
N THR A 257 -4.29 -14.29 1.12
CA THR A 257 -2.89 -14.24 0.65
C THR A 257 -2.39 -12.79 0.63
N HIS A 258 -1.10 -12.58 0.35
CA HIS A 258 -0.63 -11.23 0.05
C HIS A 258 -1.30 -10.69 -1.23
N MET A 259 -1.85 -9.49 -1.13
CA MET A 259 -2.60 -8.86 -2.22
C MET A 259 -1.66 -8.28 -3.27
N VAL A 260 -1.92 -8.58 -4.52
CA VAL A 260 -1.14 -8.12 -5.67
C VAL A 260 -2.00 -7.29 -6.62
N VAL A 261 -1.44 -6.91 -7.75
CA VAL A 261 -2.15 -6.17 -8.80
C VAL A 261 -3.47 -6.85 -9.19
N GLY A 262 -4.52 -6.08 -9.32
CA GLY A 262 -5.87 -6.57 -9.63
C GLY A 262 -6.67 -7.11 -8.45
N ASP A 263 -6.04 -7.27 -7.31
CA ASP A 263 -6.72 -7.70 -6.09
C ASP A 263 -7.48 -6.56 -5.41
N LYS A 264 -8.42 -6.96 -4.55
CA LYS A 264 -9.15 -6.02 -3.69
C LYS A 264 -8.71 -6.26 -2.25
N ASN A 265 -8.32 -5.18 -1.57
CA ASN A 265 -7.96 -5.23 -0.16
C ASN A 265 -9.20 -5.33 0.75
N ASP A 266 -10.38 -5.55 0.17
CA ASP A 266 -11.66 -5.56 0.88
C ASP A 266 -11.81 -6.73 1.87
N ILE A 267 -11.05 -7.80 1.67
CA ILE A 267 -11.03 -8.93 2.61
C ILE A 267 -10.58 -8.52 4.02
N PHE A 268 -9.80 -7.45 4.13
CA PHE A 268 -9.32 -6.93 5.40
C PHE A 268 -10.26 -5.88 6.03
N ALA A 269 -11.35 -5.49 5.35
CA ALA A 269 -12.20 -4.37 5.73
C ALA A 269 -12.82 -4.51 7.12
N GLU A 270 -13.20 -5.71 7.54
CA GLU A 270 -13.88 -5.91 8.85
C GLU A 270 -12.93 -5.64 10.02
N ALA A 271 -11.69 -6.13 9.94
CA ALA A 271 -10.68 -5.87 10.96
C ALA A 271 -10.35 -4.37 11.05
N ILE A 272 -10.21 -3.72 9.90
CA ILE A 272 -9.95 -2.26 9.81
C ILE A 272 -11.10 -1.48 10.44
N VAL A 273 -12.34 -1.78 10.04
CA VAL A 273 -13.55 -1.11 10.56
C VAL A 273 -13.65 -1.26 12.07
N LYS A 274 -13.51 -2.49 12.58
CA LYS A 274 -13.55 -2.75 14.01
C LYS A 274 -12.52 -1.89 14.76
N PHE A 275 -11.28 -1.88 14.29
CA PHE A 275 -10.22 -1.09 14.90
C PHE A 275 -10.50 0.42 14.88
N LEU A 276 -10.97 0.96 13.74
CA LEU A 276 -11.30 2.38 13.63
C LEU A 276 -12.42 2.78 14.59
N LEU A 277 -13.49 1.97 14.72
CA LEU A 277 -14.60 2.24 15.62
C LEU A 277 -14.20 2.20 17.10
N GLU A 278 -13.22 1.37 17.46
CA GLU A 278 -12.73 1.24 18.83
C GLU A 278 -11.76 2.35 19.25
N ASN A 279 -11.04 2.96 18.29
CA ASN A 279 -9.91 3.85 18.60
C ASN A 279 -10.08 5.28 18.08
N VAL A 280 -11.12 5.56 17.30
CA VAL A 280 -11.37 6.89 16.74
C VAL A 280 -12.68 7.44 17.32
N SER A 281 -12.57 8.47 18.14
CA SER A 281 -13.73 9.23 18.60
C SER A 281 -14.34 9.98 17.41
N LYS A 282 -15.65 9.83 17.22
CA LYS A 282 -16.43 10.56 16.20
C LYS A 282 -16.67 11.99 16.61
#